data_1a6e21fb9b5e55c8e080801b712bc73d
#
_entry.id   1a6e21fb9b5e55c8e080801b712bc73d
#
_cell.length_a   1.000
_cell.length_b   1.000
_cell.length_c   1.000
_cell.angle_alpha   90.00
_cell.angle_beta   90.00
_cell.angle_gamma   90.00
#
_symmetry.space_group_name_H-M   'P 1'
#
loop_
_entity.id
_entity.type
_entity.pdbx_description
1 polymer ?
#
loop_
_entity_poly.entity_id
_entity_poly.type
_entity_poly.pdbx_seq_one_letter_code
_entity_poly.pdbx_strand_id
1 'polypeptide(L)'
;MTTGLAAGAQSRGSGRRTASPPGNGPGPRPAETEFRDLRYFAVLAEELHFGRAAARLYITQPGLSHAIARMERQLDVQLLRRTRSSVELTEAGAELLRCGRQLLADLDGAVTRVRMAGREEAGLPLNHHHGPGQDLLRAGQPGCSRTMY
;
A
#
# COMPACT_ATOMS: atom_id res chain seq x y z
N MET A 1 -50.82 6.34 70.00
CA MET A 1 -50.65 4.95 69.59
C MET A 1 -49.81 4.91 68.33
N THR A 2 -48.69 4.50 68.54
CA THR A 2 -47.95 3.49 67.76
C THR A 2 -47.13 4.03 66.60
N THR A 3 -45.91 4.07 66.84
CA THR A 3 -44.86 3.15 66.41
C THR A 3 -44.18 3.59 65.14
N GLY A 4 -42.96 3.97 65.34
CA GLY A 4 -41.90 4.20 64.38
C GLY A 4 -41.46 2.93 63.65
N LEU A 5 -40.85 3.17 62.55
CA LEU A 5 -39.88 2.15 62.05
C LEU A 5 -38.77 2.86 61.26
N ALA A 6 -37.59 2.65 61.73
CA ALA A 6 -36.38 3.04 61.10
C ALA A 6 -36.16 2.28 59.78
N ALA A 7 -35.91 2.98 58.71
CA ALA A 7 -35.45 2.40 57.47
C ALA A 7 -33.95 2.61 57.36
N GLY A 8 -33.19 1.52 57.38
CA GLY A 8 -31.75 1.50 57.20
C GLY A 8 -31.33 1.91 55.83
N ALA A 9 -30.50 2.91 55.76
CA ALA A 9 -29.84 3.34 54.58
C ALA A 9 -28.72 2.33 54.20
N GLN A 10 -28.95 1.50 53.21
CA GLN A 10 -27.90 0.73 52.59
C GLN A 10 -27.19 1.57 51.55
N SER A 11 -26.05 2.04 51.91
CA SER A 11 -25.03 2.62 51.02
C SER A 11 -24.61 1.60 49.97
N ARG A 12 -25.14 1.72 48.76
CA ARG A 12 -24.59 0.99 47.59
C ARG A 12 -23.41 1.76 47.06
N GLY A 13 -22.23 1.21 47.35
CA GLY A 13 -20.95 1.65 46.75
C GLY A 13 -21.03 1.69 45.23
N SER A 14 -21.06 2.90 44.71
CA SER A 14 -20.84 3.18 43.29
C SER A 14 -19.40 2.84 42.96
N GLY A 15 -19.16 1.59 42.52
CA GLY A 15 -17.92 1.18 41.90
C GLY A 15 -17.74 1.98 40.60
N ARG A 16 -16.98 3.04 40.67
CA ARG A 16 -16.42 3.70 39.47
C ARG A 16 -15.56 2.65 38.78
N ARG A 17 -16.09 2.05 37.72
CA ARG A 17 -15.27 1.39 36.73
C ARG A 17 -14.45 2.49 36.10
N THR A 18 -13.19 2.60 36.52
CA THR A 18 -12.17 3.33 35.79
C THR A 18 -12.05 2.62 34.46
N ALA A 19 -12.72 3.14 33.45
CA ALA A 19 -12.44 2.76 32.07
C ALA A 19 -10.96 3.08 31.85
N SER A 20 -10.16 2.06 31.67
CA SER A 20 -8.79 2.21 31.19
C SER A 20 -8.85 2.99 29.89
N PRO A 21 -8.01 4.01 29.69
CA PRO A 21 -7.95 4.71 28.42
C PRO A 21 -7.67 3.66 27.33
N PRO A 22 -8.26 3.80 26.14
CA PRO A 22 -7.95 2.92 25.03
C PRO A 22 -6.43 2.93 24.86
N GLY A 23 -5.84 1.73 24.94
CA GLY A 23 -4.41 1.56 24.85
C GLY A 23 -3.91 2.27 23.59
N ASN A 24 -2.90 3.10 23.76
CA ASN A 24 -2.09 3.65 22.69
C ASN A 24 -1.32 2.49 22.03
N GLY A 25 -2.05 1.60 21.34
CA GLY A 25 -1.45 0.72 20.37
C GLY A 25 -0.79 1.60 19.30
N PRO A 26 0.36 1.20 18.73
CA PRO A 26 0.92 1.93 17.62
C PRO A 26 -0.19 2.07 16.58
N GLY A 27 -0.52 3.31 16.21
CA GLY A 27 -1.48 3.60 15.17
C GLY A 27 -1.13 2.80 13.91
N PRO A 28 -2.08 2.55 13.00
CA PRO A 28 -1.86 1.74 11.81
C PRO A 28 -0.58 2.22 11.13
N ARG A 29 0.37 1.30 11.02
CA ARG A 29 1.65 1.61 10.37
C ARG A 29 1.36 1.90 8.91
N PRO A 30 1.79 3.04 8.35
CA PRO A 30 1.56 3.36 6.94
C PRO A 30 2.12 2.32 5.96
N ALA A 31 2.89 1.35 6.45
CA ALA A 31 3.50 0.28 5.66
C ALA A 31 2.63 -1.00 5.52
N GLU A 32 1.41 -1.03 6.07
CA GLU A 32 0.54 -2.22 5.96
C GLU A 32 -0.31 -2.25 4.68
N THR A 33 -0.18 -1.24 3.82
CA THR A 33 -0.75 -1.31 2.48
C THR A 33 0.02 -2.35 1.68
N GLU A 34 -0.62 -3.49 1.45
CA GLU A 34 -0.02 -4.57 0.69
C GLU A 34 0.20 -4.14 -0.77
N PHE A 35 1.32 -4.53 -1.38
CA PHE A 35 1.58 -4.29 -2.81
C PHE A 35 0.46 -4.80 -3.71
N ARG A 36 -0.24 -5.84 -3.28
CA ARG A 36 -1.42 -6.36 -3.97
C ARG A 36 -2.54 -5.33 -4.00
N ASP A 37 -2.84 -4.68 -2.88
CA ASP A 37 -3.90 -3.68 -2.80
C ASP A 37 -3.54 -2.43 -3.60
N LEU A 38 -2.27 -2.07 -3.64
CA LEU A 38 -1.77 -0.98 -4.49
C LEU A 38 -1.95 -1.29 -5.99
N ARG A 39 -1.70 -2.55 -6.41
CA ARG A 39 -1.99 -2.99 -7.79
C ARG A 39 -3.48 -2.95 -8.10
N TYR A 40 -4.32 -3.39 -7.17
CA TYR A 40 -5.77 -3.32 -7.32
C TYR A 40 -6.26 -1.89 -7.49
N PHE A 41 -5.73 -0.98 -6.68
CA PHE A 41 -6.04 0.43 -6.77
C PHE A 41 -5.56 1.03 -8.10
N ALA A 42 -4.34 0.73 -8.56
CA ALA A 42 -3.81 1.22 -9.82
C ALA A 42 -4.68 0.81 -11.02
N VAL A 43 -5.10 -0.46 -11.08
CA VAL A 43 -5.99 -0.96 -12.15
C VAL A 43 -7.37 -0.31 -12.06
N LEU A 44 -7.92 -0.15 -10.85
CA LEU A 44 -9.20 0.54 -10.67
C LEU A 44 -9.14 2.01 -11.09
N ALA A 45 -8.03 2.68 -10.81
CA ALA A 45 -7.80 4.07 -11.20
C ALA A 45 -7.70 4.26 -12.74
N GLU A 46 -7.24 3.23 -13.45
CA GLU A 46 -7.22 3.21 -14.92
C GLU A 46 -8.61 2.97 -15.50
N GLU A 47 -9.34 1.99 -14.95
CA GLU A 47 -10.65 1.60 -15.46
C GLU A 47 -11.78 2.55 -15.05
N LEU A 48 -11.66 3.20 -13.90
CA LEU A 48 -12.69 4.03 -13.26
C LEU A 48 -14.05 3.30 -13.17
N HIS A 49 -14.00 1.95 -13.12
CA HIS A 49 -15.16 1.09 -13.08
C HIS A 49 -14.85 -0.22 -12.36
N PHE A 50 -15.48 -0.44 -11.20
CA PHE A 50 -15.21 -1.61 -10.35
C PHE A 50 -15.38 -2.95 -11.06
N GLY A 51 -16.43 -3.11 -11.87
CA GLY A 51 -16.68 -4.37 -12.60
C GLY A 51 -15.58 -4.67 -13.61
N ARG A 52 -15.16 -3.67 -14.42
CA ARG A 52 -14.08 -3.85 -15.40
C ARG A 52 -12.75 -4.10 -14.72
N ALA A 53 -12.44 -3.35 -13.68
CA ALA A 53 -11.21 -3.53 -12.92
C ALA A 53 -11.14 -4.92 -12.26
N ALA A 54 -12.23 -5.37 -11.65
CA ALA A 54 -12.31 -6.70 -11.04
C ALA A 54 -12.12 -7.82 -12.09
N ALA A 55 -12.77 -7.71 -13.27
CA ALA A 55 -12.59 -8.64 -14.38
C ALA A 55 -11.12 -8.67 -14.87
N ARG A 56 -10.48 -7.52 -15.02
CA ARG A 56 -9.08 -7.40 -15.44
C ARG A 56 -8.12 -8.01 -14.42
N LEU A 57 -8.47 -7.95 -13.13
CA LEU A 57 -7.70 -8.50 -12.02
C LEU A 57 -8.01 -9.97 -11.72
N TYR A 58 -8.99 -10.56 -12.40
CA TYR A 58 -9.48 -11.92 -12.16
C TYR A 58 -9.97 -12.14 -10.72
N ILE A 59 -10.63 -11.14 -10.14
CA ILE A 59 -11.23 -11.19 -8.81
C ILE A 59 -12.70 -10.78 -8.85
N THR A 60 -13.41 -10.98 -7.73
CA THR A 60 -14.79 -10.54 -7.61
C THR A 60 -14.87 -9.04 -7.35
N GLN A 61 -15.92 -8.38 -7.83
CA GLN A 61 -16.15 -6.96 -7.57
C GLN A 61 -16.27 -6.64 -6.06
N PRO A 62 -16.97 -7.44 -5.22
CA PRO A 62 -16.96 -7.24 -3.77
C PRO A 62 -15.55 -7.35 -3.16
N GLY A 63 -14.72 -8.29 -3.64
CA GLY A 63 -13.33 -8.45 -3.20
C GLY A 63 -12.49 -7.20 -3.47
N LEU A 64 -12.59 -6.65 -4.68
CA LEU A 64 -11.94 -5.39 -5.03
C LEU A 64 -12.45 -4.24 -4.16
N SER A 65 -13.77 -4.13 -3.98
CA SER A 65 -14.36 -3.07 -3.16
C SER A 65 -13.89 -3.13 -1.70
N HIS A 66 -13.77 -4.32 -1.11
CA HIS A 66 -13.27 -4.51 0.24
C HIS A 66 -11.78 -4.14 0.36
N ALA A 67 -10.95 -4.50 -0.63
CA ALA A 67 -9.54 -4.15 -0.65
C ALA A 67 -9.33 -2.63 -0.66
N ILE A 68 -10.07 -1.92 -1.52
CA ILE A 68 -10.02 -0.45 -1.59
C ILE A 68 -10.50 0.19 -0.28
N ALA A 69 -11.64 -0.25 0.26
CA ALA A 69 -12.17 0.28 1.52
C ALA A 69 -11.21 0.02 2.71
N ARG A 70 -10.48 -1.09 2.71
CA ARG A 70 -9.43 -1.36 3.69
C ARG A 70 -8.29 -0.37 3.55
N MET A 71 -7.81 -0.12 2.34
CA MET A 71 -6.74 0.84 2.07
C MET A 71 -7.14 2.26 2.48
N GLU A 72 -8.35 2.73 2.14
CA GLU A 72 -8.86 4.03 2.55
C GLU A 72 -8.91 4.18 4.08
N ARG A 73 -9.32 3.13 4.81
CA ARG A 73 -9.30 3.12 6.28
C ARG A 73 -7.89 3.13 6.87
N GLN A 74 -6.95 2.40 6.26
CA GLN A 74 -5.55 2.37 6.71
C GLN A 74 -4.85 3.71 6.53
N LEU A 75 -5.17 4.42 5.47
CA LEU A 75 -4.60 5.73 5.15
C LEU A 75 -5.39 6.88 5.78
N ASP A 76 -6.59 6.59 6.33
CA ASP A 76 -7.55 7.59 6.86
C ASP A 76 -7.91 8.68 5.85
N VAL A 77 -7.98 8.31 4.57
CA VAL A 77 -8.38 9.20 3.48
C VAL A 77 -9.25 8.49 2.45
N GLN A 78 -10.12 9.23 1.78
CA GLN A 78 -10.82 8.72 0.62
C GLN A 78 -9.95 8.86 -0.62
N LEU A 79 -9.76 7.75 -1.33
CA LEU A 79 -9.00 7.70 -2.59
C LEU A 79 -9.90 7.85 -3.80
N LEU A 80 -11.17 7.47 -3.65
CA LEU A 80 -12.16 7.48 -4.71
C LEU A 80 -13.44 8.18 -4.25
N ARG A 81 -13.97 9.00 -5.14
CA ARG A 81 -15.33 9.55 -5.02
C ARG A 81 -16.26 8.71 -5.87
N ARG A 82 -17.30 8.15 -5.24
CA ARG A 82 -18.30 7.31 -5.91
C ARG A 82 -19.58 8.11 -6.03
N THR A 83 -20.08 8.24 -7.24
CA THR A 83 -21.43 8.70 -7.53
C THR A 83 -22.29 7.53 -8.02
N ARG A 84 -23.56 7.77 -8.27
CA ARG A 84 -24.46 6.71 -8.81
C ARG A 84 -24.03 6.21 -10.19
N SER A 85 -23.30 7.02 -10.95
CA SER A 85 -22.95 6.78 -12.35
C SER A 85 -21.45 6.81 -12.64
N SER A 86 -20.62 7.26 -11.72
CA SER A 86 -19.19 7.42 -11.95
C SER A 86 -18.33 7.09 -10.74
N VAL A 87 -17.10 6.74 -11.02
CA VAL A 87 -15.99 6.62 -10.05
C VAL A 87 -14.93 7.60 -10.48
N GLU A 88 -14.49 8.45 -9.58
CA GLU A 88 -13.49 9.48 -9.83
C GLU A 88 -12.39 9.39 -8.77
N LEU A 89 -11.17 9.74 -9.13
CA LEU A 89 -10.08 9.87 -8.17
C LEU A 89 -10.24 11.15 -7.34
N THR A 90 -9.96 11.06 -6.06
CA THR A 90 -9.70 12.25 -5.24
C THR A 90 -8.28 12.74 -5.50
N GLU A 91 -7.92 13.90 -4.94
CA GLU A 91 -6.54 14.40 -4.99
C GLU A 91 -5.58 13.41 -4.31
N ALA A 92 -5.97 12.86 -3.15
CA ALA A 92 -5.21 11.82 -2.46
C ALA A 92 -5.08 10.54 -3.31
N GLY A 93 -6.16 10.15 -4.02
CA GLY A 93 -6.14 9.03 -4.95
C GLY A 93 -5.19 9.27 -6.13
N ALA A 94 -5.19 10.46 -6.71
CA ALA A 94 -4.27 10.82 -7.79
C ALA A 94 -2.80 10.77 -7.33
N GLU A 95 -2.51 11.28 -6.14
CA GLU A 95 -1.17 11.22 -5.56
C GLU A 95 -0.73 9.78 -5.26
N LEU A 96 -1.62 8.96 -4.66
CA LEU A 96 -1.33 7.56 -4.44
C LEU A 96 -1.08 6.80 -5.75
N LEU A 97 -1.83 7.09 -6.80
CA LEU A 97 -1.63 6.49 -8.12
C LEU A 97 -0.25 6.83 -8.68
N ARG A 98 0.16 8.09 -8.58
CA ARG A 98 1.47 8.56 -9.05
C ARG A 98 2.61 7.85 -8.32
N CYS A 99 2.59 7.87 -6.99
CA CYS A 99 3.60 7.20 -6.16
C CYS A 99 3.55 5.68 -6.31
N GLY A 100 2.34 5.11 -6.36
CA GLY A 100 2.11 3.68 -6.45
C GLY A 100 2.63 3.08 -7.75
N ARG A 101 2.46 3.76 -8.87
CA ARG A 101 3.02 3.32 -10.17
C ARG A 101 4.54 3.23 -10.13
N GLN A 102 5.21 4.20 -9.52
CA GLN A 102 6.66 4.18 -9.36
C GLN A 102 7.11 2.99 -8.50
N LEU A 103 6.47 2.80 -7.33
CA LEU A 103 6.78 1.68 -6.43
C LEU A 103 6.57 0.32 -7.10
N LEU A 104 5.50 0.15 -7.86
CA LEU A 104 5.23 -1.10 -8.57
C LEU A 104 6.27 -1.36 -9.66
N ALA A 105 6.70 -0.33 -10.41
CA ALA A 105 7.76 -0.45 -11.41
C ALA A 105 9.10 -0.82 -10.77
N ASP A 106 9.45 -0.20 -9.65
CA ASP A 106 10.68 -0.48 -8.91
C ASP A 106 10.68 -1.92 -8.37
N LEU A 107 9.53 -2.39 -7.86
CA LEU A 107 9.36 -3.78 -7.41
C LEU A 107 9.55 -4.77 -8.56
N ASP A 108 8.91 -4.54 -9.71
CA ASP A 108 9.03 -5.41 -10.89
C ASP A 108 10.48 -5.45 -11.41
N GLY A 109 11.16 -4.30 -11.38
CA GLY A 109 12.59 -4.21 -11.68
C GLY A 109 13.46 -4.99 -10.69
N ALA A 110 13.17 -4.90 -9.40
CA ALA A 110 13.90 -5.65 -8.36
C ALA A 110 13.71 -7.17 -8.53
N VAL A 111 12.48 -7.63 -8.76
CA VAL A 111 12.17 -9.05 -9.01
C VAL A 111 12.91 -9.57 -10.25
N THR A 112 12.98 -8.76 -11.30
CA THR A 112 13.72 -9.11 -12.51
C THR A 112 15.20 -9.29 -12.22
N ARG A 113 15.83 -8.37 -11.49
CA ARG A 113 17.25 -8.46 -11.10
C ARG A 113 17.53 -9.72 -10.26
N VAL A 114 16.68 -10.02 -9.30
CA VAL A 114 16.83 -11.24 -8.46
C VAL A 114 16.74 -12.51 -9.30
N ARG A 115 15.79 -12.56 -10.24
CA ARG A 115 15.66 -13.72 -11.15
C ARG A 115 16.86 -13.89 -12.06
N MET A 116 17.46 -12.79 -12.52
CA MET A 116 18.68 -12.83 -13.32
C MET A 116 19.88 -13.36 -12.51
N ALA A 117 20.10 -12.82 -11.30
CA ALA A 117 21.15 -13.27 -10.40
C ALA A 117 21.05 -14.78 -10.09
N GLY A 118 19.83 -15.27 -9.77
CA GLY A 118 19.63 -16.70 -9.52
C GLY A 118 19.86 -17.60 -10.74
N ARG A 119 19.68 -17.09 -11.97
CA ARG A 119 20.01 -17.82 -13.19
C ARG A 119 21.51 -17.90 -13.44
N GLU A 120 22.24 -16.84 -13.16
CA GLU A 120 23.71 -16.81 -13.26
C GLU A 120 24.33 -17.82 -12.30
N GLU A 121 23.89 -17.87 -11.05
CA GLU A 121 24.33 -18.85 -10.06
C GLU A 121 24.00 -20.30 -10.46
N ALA A 122 22.87 -20.53 -11.12
CA ALA A 122 22.47 -21.85 -11.61
C ALA A 122 23.19 -22.27 -12.90
N GLY A 123 24.09 -21.45 -13.48
CA GLY A 123 24.82 -21.72 -14.72
C GLY A 123 23.90 -21.79 -15.95
N LEU A 124 22.71 -21.23 -15.92
CA LEU A 124 21.80 -21.19 -17.06
C LEU A 124 22.19 -20.04 -18.01
N PRO A 125 22.29 -20.29 -19.36
CA PRO A 125 22.66 -19.25 -20.29
C PRO A 125 21.63 -18.10 -20.26
N LEU A 126 22.14 -16.89 -20.07
CA LEU A 126 21.38 -15.67 -20.25
C LEU A 126 21.00 -15.54 -21.73
N ASN A 127 19.72 -15.63 -22.04
CA ASN A 127 19.24 -15.29 -23.36
C ASN A 127 19.30 -13.77 -23.49
N HIS A 128 20.42 -13.26 -23.99
CA HIS A 128 20.61 -11.83 -24.22
C HIS A 128 19.71 -11.42 -25.40
N HIS A 129 18.53 -10.95 -25.09
CA HIS A 129 17.83 -10.07 -26.00
C HIS A 129 18.61 -8.74 -25.98
N HIS A 130 19.51 -8.61 -26.93
CA HIS A 130 20.20 -7.37 -27.27
C HIS A 130 19.16 -6.38 -27.76
N GLY A 131 18.63 -5.55 -26.85
CA GLY A 131 17.94 -4.32 -27.24
C GLY A 131 18.98 -3.33 -27.76
N PRO A 132 18.75 -2.63 -28.91
CA PRO A 132 19.68 -1.64 -29.43
C PRO A 132 19.63 -0.39 -28.57
N GLY A 133 20.70 -0.14 -27.79
CA GLY A 133 20.78 1.14 -27.08
C GLY A 133 21.77 1.24 -25.91
N GLN A 134 22.94 0.61 -25.96
CA GLN A 134 23.99 0.92 -24.98
C GLN A 134 25.39 1.05 -25.59
N ASP A 135 25.52 1.73 -26.72
CA ASP A 135 26.79 2.07 -27.34
C ASP A 135 27.12 3.58 -27.29
N LEU A 136 26.92 4.23 -26.14
CA LEU A 136 27.23 5.67 -26.02
C LEU A 136 27.99 6.10 -24.76
N LEU A 137 28.72 5.19 -24.07
CA LEU A 137 29.59 5.61 -22.97
C LEU A 137 30.95 4.89 -22.98
N ARG A 138 31.59 4.80 -24.15
CA ARG A 138 32.99 4.36 -24.23
C ARG A 138 33.83 5.27 -25.14
N ALA A 139 33.86 6.57 -24.79
CA ALA A 139 34.87 7.49 -25.35
C ALA A 139 35.19 8.52 -24.28
N GLY A 140 36.37 8.48 -23.70
CA GLY A 140 36.88 9.58 -22.89
C GLY A 140 37.58 9.20 -21.60
N GLN A 141 38.61 8.35 -21.64
CA GLN A 141 39.63 8.43 -20.61
C GLN A 141 40.86 9.10 -21.22
N PRO A 142 41.21 10.33 -20.84
CA PRO A 142 42.51 10.89 -21.16
C PRO A 142 43.55 10.27 -20.21
N GLY A 143 44.62 9.79 -20.81
CA GLY A 143 45.74 9.17 -20.16
C GLY A 143 46.40 10.05 -19.09
N CYS A 144 46.70 9.43 -17.97
CA CYS A 144 47.57 10.00 -16.96
C CYS A 144 49.02 9.72 -17.38
N SER A 145 49.66 10.68 -17.98
CA SER A 145 51.12 10.65 -18.25
C SER A 145 51.85 10.80 -16.92
N ARG A 146 52.61 9.76 -16.64
CA ARG A 146 53.63 9.71 -15.58
C ARG A 146 54.84 10.52 -16.04
N THR A 147 55.16 11.59 -15.34
CA THR A 147 56.47 12.23 -15.47
C THR A 147 57.13 12.27 -14.10
N MET A 148 58.23 11.57 -14.03
CA MET A 148 59.23 11.67 -12.94
C MET A 148 59.91 13.04 -12.99
N TYR A 149 60.06 13.66 -11.82
CA TYR A 149 61.29 14.17 -11.26
C TYR A 149 61.06 14.39 -9.79
#